data_2ff7c342402417eacc6e17f86d1030dd
#
_entry.id   2ff7c342402417eacc6e17f86d1030dd
#
_cell.length_a   1.000
_cell.length_b   1.000
_cell.length_c   1.000
_cell.angle_alpha   90.00
_cell.angle_beta   90.00
_cell.angle_gamma   90.00
#
_symmetry.space_group_name_H-M   'P 1'
#
loop_
_entity.id
_entity.type
_entity.pdbx_description
1 polymer ?
#
loop_
_entity_poly.entity_id
_entity_poly.type
_entity_poly.pdbx_seq_one_letter_code
_entity_poly.pdbx_strand_id
1 'polypeptide(L)'
;MNNGNIFQQLIAATFTVGAYEMHWLEFIGILIGAASAYLGMKRWVWAWPVGILANVMLFFVYLGALFGADQRIPLFGQAGRQIFFIATSLYGWWRWNQSRRARGVDNAGPAITPRWATFRERLAIVVGWLVGTIIVHQVFVTLWSLAPNPYWTPEWWFYWCDAWIFVGSVIATYAMARGWNEFWLAWIAVDLIGVPLGFATGYVPTAVLYIGYGIFVLYGFTQWVEATRQERGALALKDATTR
;
A
#
# COMPACT_ATOMS: atom_id res chain seq x y z
N MET A 1 9.26 -3.24 37.48
CA MET A 1 8.61 -2.02 37.00
C MET A 1 9.42 -1.53 35.81
N ASN A 2 8.85 -1.61 34.64
CA ASN A 2 9.60 -1.38 33.38
C ASN A 2 9.76 0.14 33.18
N ASN A 3 10.96 0.67 33.46
CA ASN A 3 11.32 2.08 33.25
C ASN A 3 11.62 2.38 31.77
N GLY A 4 10.92 1.72 30.85
CA GLY A 4 11.01 2.02 29.43
C GLY A 4 10.55 3.45 29.15
N ASN A 5 11.24 4.12 28.22
CA ASN A 5 10.82 5.42 27.70
C ASN A 5 9.37 5.33 27.20
N ILE A 6 8.58 6.39 27.28
CA ILE A 6 7.17 6.48 26.79
C ILE A 6 7.07 5.92 25.36
N PHE A 7 8.05 6.18 24.52
CA PHE A 7 8.12 5.65 23.15
C PHE A 7 8.15 4.12 23.11
N GLN A 8 8.96 3.49 23.96
CA GLN A 8 9.04 2.02 24.07
C GLN A 8 7.72 1.43 24.57
N GLN A 9 7.08 2.08 25.55
CA GLN A 9 5.79 1.65 26.08
C GLN A 9 4.69 1.73 25.01
N LEU A 10 4.66 2.77 24.19
CA LEU A 10 3.70 2.92 23.09
C LEU A 10 3.87 1.85 21.99
N ILE A 11 5.13 1.51 21.64
CA ILE A 11 5.38 0.47 20.64
C ILE A 11 5.07 -0.93 21.21
N ALA A 12 5.37 -1.17 22.49
CA ALA A 12 5.19 -2.46 23.14
C ALA A 12 3.75 -2.74 23.59
N ALA A 13 2.86 -1.74 23.65
CA ALA A 13 1.50 -1.92 24.11
C ALA A 13 0.71 -2.83 23.17
N THR A 14 0.24 -3.97 23.69
CA THR A 14 -0.50 -4.98 22.96
C THR A 14 -1.89 -5.20 23.54
N PHE A 15 -2.75 -5.83 22.74
CA PHE A 15 -4.03 -6.40 23.14
C PHE A 15 -4.25 -7.75 22.45
N THR A 16 -5.11 -8.58 23.01
CA THR A 16 -5.38 -9.92 22.48
C THR A 16 -6.77 -9.98 21.84
N VAL A 17 -6.86 -10.60 20.66
CA VAL A 17 -8.11 -10.92 19.98
C VAL A 17 -8.14 -12.42 19.75
N GLY A 18 -8.87 -13.17 20.59
CA GLY A 18 -8.85 -14.61 20.59
C GLY A 18 -7.45 -15.14 20.94
N ALA A 19 -6.84 -15.89 20.02
CA ALA A 19 -5.49 -16.45 20.19
C ALA A 19 -4.37 -15.53 19.65
N TYR A 20 -4.72 -14.36 19.11
CA TYR A 20 -3.76 -13.47 18.45
C TYR A 20 -3.47 -12.25 19.32
N GLU A 21 -2.19 -11.94 19.46
CA GLU A 21 -1.70 -10.73 20.10
C GLU A 21 -1.34 -9.71 19.02
N MET A 22 -1.86 -8.48 19.13
CA MET A 22 -1.67 -7.39 18.19
C MET A 22 -1.21 -6.13 18.93
N HIS A 23 -0.29 -5.38 18.34
CA HIS A 23 0.11 -4.08 18.87
C HIS A 23 -0.96 -3.02 18.62
N TRP A 24 -1.21 -2.16 19.62
CA TRP A 24 -2.12 -1.02 19.44
C TRP A 24 -1.66 -0.09 18.31
N LEU A 25 -0.35 0.12 18.21
CA LEU A 25 0.22 0.96 17.16
C LEU A 25 -0.01 0.35 15.76
N GLU A 26 0.07 -0.97 15.63
CA GLU A 26 -0.25 -1.70 14.40
C GLU A 26 -1.73 -1.55 14.03
N PHE A 27 -2.62 -1.79 14.98
CA PHE A 27 -4.05 -1.67 14.76
C PHE A 27 -4.45 -0.25 14.33
N ILE A 28 -3.96 0.76 15.05
CA ILE A 28 -4.22 2.17 14.71
C ILE A 28 -3.61 2.51 13.34
N GLY A 29 -2.41 2.04 13.05
CA GLY A 29 -1.76 2.22 11.73
C GLY A 29 -2.60 1.63 10.60
N ILE A 30 -3.18 0.44 10.79
CA ILE A 30 -4.09 -0.19 9.82
C ILE A 30 -5.36 0.65 9.62
N LEU A 31 -5.97 1.15 10.69
CA LEU A 31 -7.16 2.00 10.58
C LEU A 31 -6.88 3.32 9.87
N ILE A 32 -5.74 3.96 10.16
CA ILE A 32 -5.30 5.19 9.47
C ILE A 32 -5.00 4.87 8.00
N GLY A 33 -4.40 3.72 7.71
CA GLY A 33 -4.19 3.24 6.34
C GLY A 33 -5.50 3.03 5.57
N ALA A 34 -6.51 2.45 6.20
CA ALA A 34 -7.84 2.30 5.61
C ALA A 34 -8.50 3.67 5.34
N ALA A 35 -8.36 4.63 6.27
CA ALA A 35 -8.83 6.00 6.07
C ALA A 35 -8.10 6.66 4.88
N SER A 36 -6.78 6.48 4.76
CA SER A 36 -6.00 6.93 3.60
C SER A 36 -6.53 6.35 2.29
N ALA A 37 -6.80 5.05 2.25
CA ALA A 37 -7.36 4.38 1.07
C ALA A 37 -8.73 4.95 0.68
N TYR A 38 -9.60 5.20 1.67
CA TYR A 38 -10.90 5.84 1.44
C TYR A 38 -10.75 7.25 0.86
N LEU A 39 -9.86 8.07 1.43
CA LEU A 39 -9.56 9.41 0.92
C LEU A 39 -9.00 9.36 -0.51
N GLY A 40 -8.19 8.35 -0.81
CA GLY A 40 -7.67 8.07 -2.15
C GLY A 40 -8.75 7.70 -3.15
N MET A 41 -9.72 6.89 -2.74
CA MET A 41 -10.90 6.58 -3.54
C MET A 41 -11.69 7.86 -3.87
N LYS A 42 -11.84 8.78 -2.93
CA LYS A 42 -12.45 10.11 -3.13
C LYS A 42 -11.56 11.08 -3.89
N ARG A 43 -10.31 10.70 -4.21
CA ARG A 43 -9.30 11.53 -4.90
C ARG A 43 -8.92 12.78 -4.11
N TRP A 44 -9.01 12.76 -2.80
CA TRP A 44 -8.65 13.86 -1.93
C TRP A 44 -7.14 13.83 -1.65
N VAL A 45 -6.51 15.01 -1.68
CA VAL A 45 -5.06 15.15 -1.41
C VAL A 45 -4.66 14.57 -0.05
N TRP A 46 -5.55 14.64 0.93
CA TRP A 46 -5.34 14.14 2.28
C TRP A 46 -5.05 12.63 2.37
N ALA A 47 -5.36 11.87 1.32
CA ALA A 47 -4.97 10.46 1.25
C ALA A 47 -3.48 10.26 1.51
N TRP A 48 -2.64 11.13 0.96
CA TRP A 48 -1.19 10.99 1.03
C TRP A 48 -0.60 11.24 2.42
N PRO A 49 -0.81 12.40 3.08
CA PRO A 49 -0.28 12.62 4.42
C PRO A 49 -0.84 11.63 5.45
N VAL A 50 -2.11 11.23 5.33
CA VAL A 50 -2.69 10.20 6.19
C VAL A 50 -2.02 8.84 5.95
N GLY A 51 -1.74 8.47 4.69
CA GLY A 51 -1.01 7.27 4.36
C GLY A 51 0.45 7.29 4.85
N ILE A 52 1.13 8.43 4.75
CA ILE A 52 2.49 8.59 5.31
C ILE A 52 2.47 8.32 6.81
N LEU A 53 1.51 8.90 7.55
CA LEU A 53 1.39 8.67 9.00
C LEU A 53 1.21 7.19 9.32
N ALA A 54 0.32 6.48 8.61
CA ALA A 54 0.12 5.04 8.78
C ALA A 54 1.41 4.25 8.54
N ASN A 55 2.12 4.54 7.44
CA ASN A 55 3.35 3.85 7.08
C ASN A 55 4.50 4.13 8.08
N VAL A 56 4.59 5.34 8.65
CA VAL A 56 5.55 5.67 9.70
C VAL A 56 5.26 4.84 10.96
N MET A 57 3.99 4.75 11.37
CA MET A 57 3.60 3.93 12.53
C MET A 57 3.96 2.46 12.33
N LEU A 58 3.59 1.88 11.18
CA LEU A 58 3.90 0.49 10.84
C LEU A 58 5.40 0.23 10.72
N PHE A 59 6.18 1.19 10.22
CA PHE A 59 7.63 1.09 10.17
C PHE A 59 8.23 0.86 11.57
N PHE A 60 7.81 1.62 12.56
CA PHE A 60 8.26 1.44 13.94
C PHE A 60 7.77 0.14 14.57
N VAL A 61 6.55 -0.31 14.25
CA VAL A 61 6.04 -1.62 14.69
C VAL A 61 6.94 -2.75 14.18
N TYR A 62 7.27 -2.75 12.89
CA TYR A 62 8.10 -3.80 12.29
C TYR A 62 9.55 -3.80 12.77
N LEU A 63 10.04 -2.70 13.31
CA LEU A 63 11.37 -2.57 13.90
C LEU A 63 11.36 -2.53 15.43
N GLY A 64 10.22 -2.80 16.07
CA GLY A 64 10.04 -2.68 17.53
C GLY A 64 11.12 -3.37 18.35
N ALA A 65 11.56 -4.55 17.92
CA ALA A 65 12.63 -5.30 18.58
C ALA A 65 13.96 -4.53 18.67
N LEU A 66 14.28 -3.68 17.68
CA LEU A 66 15.52 -2.86 17.70
C LEU A 66 15.45 -1.75 18.75
N PHE A 67 14.26 -1.35 19.17
CA PHE A 67 14.03 -0.32 20.18
C PHE A 67 13.83 -0.91 21.58
N GLY A 68 14.02 -2.24 21.72
CA GLY A 68 13.81 -2.94 22.99
C GLY A 68 12.36 -2.97 23.48
N ALA A 69 11.42 -2.65 22.59
CA ALA A 69 9.99 -2.58 22.89
C ALA A 69 9.25 -3.90 22.64
N ASP A 70 9.82 -4.77 21.83
CA ASP A 70 9.26 -6.08 21.47
C ASP A 70 10.35 -7.13 21.47
N GLN A 71 10.02 -8.35 21.94
CA GLN A 71 10.92 -9.51 21.86
C GLN A 71 10.83 -10.24 20.51
N ARG A 72 9.99 -9.77 19.59
CA ARG A 72 9.84 -10.34 18.26
C ARG A 72 11.04 -10.02 17.37
N ILE A 73 11.27 -10.89 16.39
CA ILE A 73 12.30 -10.68 15.38
C ILE A 73 11.94 -9.45 14.53
N PRO A 74 12.86 -8.49 14.30
CA PRO A 74 12.57 -7.33 13.45
C PRO A 74 12.30 -7.76 12.01
N LEU A 75 11.19 -7.23 11.44
CA LEU A 75 10.73 -7.54 10.09
C LEU A 75 11.29 -6.52 9.09
N PHE A 76 12.59 -6.60 8.79
CA PHE A 76 13.27 -5.64 7.90
C PHE A 76 12.63 -5.50 6.51
N GLY A 77 12.12 -6.59 5.91
CA GLY A 77 11.42 -6.54 4.62
C GLY A 77 10.13 -5.73 4.70
N GLN A 78 9.35 -5.92 5.77
CA GLN A 78 8.13 -5.15 6.01
C GLN A 78 8.44 -3.68 6.31
N ALA A 79 9.44 -3.41 7.13
CA ALA A 79 9.89 -2.04 7.41
C ALA A 79 10.41 -1.34 6.14
N GLY A 80 11.21 -2.03 5.33
CA GLY A 80 11.69 -1.53 4.04
C GLY A 80 10.56 -1.15 3.10
N ARG A 81 9.50 -1.97 3.04
CA ARG A 81 8.28 -1.67 2.26
C ARG A 81 7.62 -0.37 2.69
N GLN A 82 7.58 -0.05 4.00
CA GLN A 82 7.02 1.21 4.48
C GLN A 82 7.82 2.43 3.96
N ILE A 83 9.15 2.31 3.85
CA ILE A 83 10.00 3.38 3.28
C ILE A 83 9.59 3.66 1.82
N PHE A 84 9.39 2.62 1.01
CA PHE A 84 8.92 2.79 -0.37
C PHE A 84 7.52 3.42 -0.42
N PHE A 85 6.61 3.03 0.47
CA PHE A 85 5.28 3.66 0.54
C PHE A 85 5.35 5.12 0.95
N ILE A 86 6.22 5.49 1.90
CA ILE A 86 6.44 6.88 2.29
C ILE A 86 6.99 7.67 1.10
N ALA A 87 8.01 7.18 0.41
CA ALA A 87 8.60 7.85 -0.75
C ALA A 87 7.59 8.05 -1.90
N THR A 88 6.84 7.01 -2.25
CA THR A 88 5.80 7.09 -3.28
C THR A 88 4.64 7.99 -2.85
N SER A 89 4.29 8.02 -1.56
CA SER A 89 3.27 8.90 -1.02
C SER A 89 3.69 10.37 -1.03
N LEU A 90 4.94 10.68 -0.74
CA LEU A 90 5.49 12.05 -0.88
C LEU A 90 5.41 12.53 -2.33
N TYR A 91 5.78 11.67 -3.29
CA TYR A 91 5.62 11.96 -4.73
C TYR A 91 4.15 12.17 -5.10
N GLY A 92 3.25 11.31 -4.65
CA GLY A 92 1.81 11.41 -4.89
C GLY A 92 1.21 12.69 -4.31
N TRP A 93 1.60 13.03 -3.08
CA TRP A 93 1.18 14.26 -2.42
C TRP A 93 1.60 15.51 -3.20
N TRP A 94 2.86 15.59 -3.59
CA TRP A 94 3.37 16.67 -4.41
C TRP A 94 2.59 16.78 -5.73
N ARG A 95 2.44 15.69 -6.46
CA ARG A 95 1.76 15.62 -7.75
C ARG A 95 0.28 16.01 -7.67
N TRP A 96 -0.45 15.48 -6.68
CA TRP A 96 -1.86 15.80 -6.50
C TRP A 96 -2.08 17.24 -6.06
N ASN A 97 -1.18 17.81 -5.26
CA ASN A 97 -1.21 19.24 -4.93
C ASN A 97 -1.01 20.12 -6.16
N GLN A 98 -0.07 19.77 -7.04
CA GLN A 98 0.11 20.50 -8.30
C GLN A 98 -1.15 20.44 -9.17
N SER A 99 -1.70 19.24 -9.38
CA SER A 99 -2.92 19.05 -10.18
C SER A 99 -4.10 19.84 -9.61
N ARG A 100 -4.30 19.79 -8.30
CA ARG A 100 -5.36 20.53 -7.60
C ARG A 100 -5.22 22.04 -7.80
N ARG A 101 -4.02 22.60 -7.60
CA ARG A 101 -3.75 24.04 -7.81
C ARG A 101 -4.01 24.47 -9.25
N ALA A 102 -3.56 23.67 -10.21
CA ALA A 102 -3.77 23.97 -11.64
C ALA A 102 -5.25 23.97 -12.04
N ARG A 103 -6.10 23.21 -11.32
CA ARG A 103 -7.55 23.12 -11.56
C ARG A 103 -8.37 24.12 -10.74
N GLY A 104 -7.76 24.86 -9.84
CA GLY A 104 -8.46 25.79 -8.94
C GLY A 104 -9.44 25.12 -7.98
N VAL A 105 -9.21 23.84 -7.62
CA VAL A 105 -10.08 23.04 -6.76
C VAL A 105 -9.68 23.21 -5.30
N ASP A 106 -10.67 23.34 -4.40
CA ASP A 106 -10.49 23.41 -2.95
C ASP A 106 -9.93 22.12 -2.35
N ASN A 107 -9.48 22.19 -1.08
CA ASN A 107 -8.87 21.06 -0.36
C ASN A 107 -9.78 19.85 -0.20
N ALA A 108 -11.09 20.04 -0.22
CA ALA A 108 -12.10 18.98 -0.07
C ALA A 108 -12.61 18.42 -1.41
N GLY A 109 -12.12 18.95 -2.54
CA GLY A 109 -12.50 18.48 -3.87
C GLY A 109 -11.56 17.43 -4.45
N PRO A 110 -11.95 16.76 -5.56
CA PRO A 110 -11.11 15.80 -6.26
C PRO A 110 -9.84 16.45 -6.81
N ALA A 111 -8.68 16.06 -6.30
CA ALA A 111 -7.38 16.65 -6.64
C ALA A 111 -6.92 16.30 -8.06
N ILE A 112 -7.39 15.16 -8.60
CA ILE A 112 -7.00 14.68 -9.92
C ILE A 112 -8.21 14.19 -10.71
N THR A 113 -8.06 14.20 -12.03
CA THR A 113 -8.95 13.51 -12.97
C THR A 113 -8.36 12.14 -13.26
N PRO A 114 -9.09 11.05 -12.93
CA PRO A 114 -8.61 9.70 -13.21
C PRO A 114 -8.66 9.45 -14.73
N ARG A 115 -7.71 8.61 -15.20
CA ARG A 115 -7.64 8.20 -16.59
C ARG A 115 -7.14 6.77 -16.72
N TRP A 116 -7.37 6.19 -17.88
CA TRP A 116 -6.67 4.96 -18.25
C TRP A 116 -5.23 5.28 -18.68
N ALA A 117 -4.31 4.43 -18.31
CA ALA A 117 -2.94 4.49 -18.78
C ALA A 117 -2.88 4.23 -20.29
N THR A 118 -1.94 4.87 -20.98
CA THR A 118 -1.64 4.61 -22.38
C THR A 118 -1.03 3.21 -22.56
N PHE A 119 -1.00 2.70 -23.78
CA PHE A 119 -0.39 1.39 -24.07
C PHE A 119 1.08 1.32 -23.58
N ARG A 120 1.87 2.39 -23.80
CA ARG A 120 3.26 2.45 -23.34
C ARG A 120 3.38 2.43 -21.81
N GLU A 121 2.49 3.13 -21.11
CA GLU A 121 2.45 3.15 -19.65
C GLU A 121 2.03 1.78 -19.10
N ARG A 122 1.05 1.10 -19.72
CA ARG A 122 0.66 -0.27 -19.34
C ARG A 122 1.79 -1.26 -19.59
N LEU A 123 2.46 -1.16 -20.72
CA LEU A 123 3.62 -2.00 -21.00
C LEU A 123 4.72 -1.79 -19.97
N ALA A 124 5.01 -0.54 -19.60
CA ALA A 124 5.98 -0.21 -18.56
C ALA A 124 5.56 -0.78 -17.18
N ILE A 125 4.26 -0.75 -16.83
CA ILE A 125 3.73 -1.37 -15.61
C ILE A 125 4.02 -2.87 -15.62
N VAL A 126 3.63 -3.58 -16.69
CA VAL A 126 3.77 -5.04 -16.79
C VAL A 126 5.24 -5.45 -16.77
N VAL A 127 6.07 -4.84 -17.61
CA VAL A 127 7.51 -5.14 -17.69
C VAL A 127 8.19 -4.78 -16.35
N GLY A 128 7.88 -3.61 -15.80
CA GLY A 128 8.42 -3.17 -14.50
C GLY A 128 8.03 -4.12 -13.37
N TRP A 129 6.80 -4.66 -13.40
CA TRP A 129 6.35 -5.63 -12.40
C TRP A 129 7.12 -6.95 -12.52
N LEU A 130 7.19 -7.51 -13.72
CA LEU A 130 7.89 -8.79 -13.95
C LEU A 130 9.39 -8.69 -13.62
N VAL A 131 10.07 -7.68 -14.17
CA VAL A 131 11.49 -7.44 -13.90
C VAL A 131 11.74 -7.11 -12.44
N GLY A 132 10.92 -6.23 -11.86
CA GLY A 132 11.00 -5.88 -10.45
C GLY A 132 10.81 -7.08 -9.53
N THR A 133 9.85 -7.97 -9.84
CA THR A 133 9.63 -9.21 -9.08
C THR A 133 10.86 -10.11 -9.11
N ILE A 134 11.50 -10.28 -10.27
CA ILE A 134 12.74 -11.08 -10.39
C ILE A 134 13.86 -10.47 -9.54
N ILE A 135 14.05 -9.15 -9.62
CA ILE A 135 15.09 -8.44 -8.86
C ILE A 135 14.83 -8.56 -7.35
N VAL A 136 13.60 -8.27 -6.91
CA VAL A 136 13.24 -8.30 -5.48
C VAL A 136 13.27 -9.71 -4.93
N HIS A 137 12.84 -10.72 -5.71
CA HIS A 137 13.00 -12.12 -5.35
C HIS A 137 14.46 -12.45 -5.05
N GLN A 138 15.38 -12.08 -5.95
CA GLN A 138 16.81 -12.33 -5.75
C GLN A 138 17.36 -11.62 -4.51
N VAL A 139 16.91 -10.38 -4.26
CA VAL A 139 17.27 -9.65 -3.04
C VAL A 139 16.78 -10.39 -1.80
N PHE A 140 15.53 -10.85 -1.76
CA PHE A 140 14.98 -11.57 -0.60
C PHE A 140 15.69 -12.90 -0.33
N VAL A 141 15.97 -13.68 -1.39
CA VAL A 141 16.75 -14.92 -1.26
C VAL A 141 18.16 -14.64 -0.73
N THR A 142 18.81 -13.59 -1.21
CA THR A 142 20.15 -13.19 -0.75
C THR A 142 20.12 -12.76 0.71
N LEU A 143 19.16 -11.90 1.10
CA LEU A 143 19.01 -11.48 2.50
C LEU A 143 18.75 -12.67 3.43
N TRP A 144 17.92 -13.62 2.99
CA TRP A 144 17.70 -14.85 3.72
C TRP A 144 19.01 -15.66 3.90
N SER A 145 19.79 -15.79 2.86
CA SER A 145 21.06 -16.55 2.91
C SER A 145 22.11 -15.93 3.85
N LEU A 146 22.05 -14.60 4.03
CA LEU A 146 22.94 -13.88 4.95
C LEU A 146 22.52 -13.96 6.42
N ALA A 147 21.22 -14.12 6.68
CA ALA A 147 20.66 -14.15 8.03
C ALA A 147 19.49 -15.17 8.11
N PRO A 148 19.77 -16.47 7.96
CA PRO A 148 18.71 -17.48 7.97
C PRO A 148 18.06 -17.57 9.35
N ASN A 149 16.72 -17.70 9.37
CA ASN A 149 16.00 -17.96 10.61
C ASN A 149 16.14 -19.47 10.96
N PRO A 150 16.68 -19.83 12.12
CA PRO A 150 16.87 -21.25 12.48
C PRO A 150 15.54 -22.02 12.73
N TYR A 151 14.46 -21.30 12.95
CA TYR A 151 13.16 -21.88 13.29
C TYR A 151 12.19 -21.99 12.12
N TRP A 152 12.55 -21.47 10.93
CA TRP A 152 11.67 -21.47 9.77
C TRP A 152 12.48 -21.44 8.47
N THR A 153 12.14 -22.35 7.55
CA THR A 153 12.73 -22.39 6.20
C THR A 153 11.61 -22.07 5.20
N PRO A 154 11.79 -21.05 4.36
CA PRO A 154 10.77 -20.70 3.37
C PRO A 154 10.68 -21.77 2.28
N GLU A 155 9.47 -22.08 1.88
CA GLU A 155 9.21 -22.85 0.67
C GLU A 155 9.70 -22.08 -0.57
N TRP A 156 10.09 -22.78 -1.62
CA TRP A 156 10.67 -22.19 -2.84
C TRP A 156 9.80 -21.10 -3.49
N TRP A 157 8.47 -21.19 -3.39
CA TRP A 157 7.51 -20.25 -3.95
C TRP A 157 7.31 -19.00 -3.08
N PHE A 158 7.67 -19.05 -1.80
CA PHE A 158 7.38 -17.99 -0.83
C PHE A 158 7.93 -16.63 -1.27
N TYR A 159 9.23 -16.56 -1.60
CA TYR A 159 9.84 -15.29 -1.99
C TYR A 159 9.38 -14.78 -3.34
N TRP A 160 8.88 -15.65 -4.23
CA TRP A 160 8.22 -15.22 -5.46
C TRP A 160 6.91 -14.50 -5.16
N CYS A 161 6.10 -15.04 -4.28
CA CYS A 161 4.84 -14.41 -3.84
C CYS A 161 5.10 -13.10 -3.10
N ASP A 162 6.05 -13.07 -2.16
CA ASP A 162 6.37 -11.86 -1.39
C ASP A 162 6.95 -10.75 -2.28
N ALA A 163 7.84 -11.09 -3.22
CA ALA A 163 8.36 -10.15 -4.22
C ALA A 163 7.26 -9.61 -5.15
N TRP A 164 6.33 -10.46 -5.60
CA TRP A 164 5.17 -10.05 -6.39
C TRP A 164 4.32 -9.03 -5.65
N ILE A 165 3.98 -9.32 -4.40
CA ILE A 165 3.19 -8.43 -3.54
C ILE A 165 3.93 -7.11 -3.30
N PHE A 166 5.23 -7.16 -3.00
CA PHE A 166 6.05 -5.98 -2.77
C PHE A 166 6.06 -5.06 -3.99
N VAL A 167 6.46 -5.58 -5.15
CA VAL A 167 6.58 -4.79 -6.39
C VAL A 167 5.22 -4.30 -6.86
N GLY A 168 4.19 -5.15 -6.79
CA GLY A 168 2.82 -4.79 -7.14
C GLY A 168 2.28 -3.64 -6.29
N SER A 169 2.55 -3.66 -4.99
CA SER A 169 2.14 -2.59 -4.06
C SER A 169 2.82 -1.25 -4.38
N VAL A 170 4.12 -1.27 -4.72
CA VAL A 170 4.86 -0.06 -5.13
C VAL A 170 4.30 0.49 -6.44
N ILE A 171 4.08 -0.37 -7.43
CA ILE A 171 3.49 0.00 -8.73
C ILE A 171 2.07 0.54 -8.55
N ALA A 172 1.24 -0.11 -7.74
CA ALA A 172 -0.12 0.36 -7.47
C ALA A 172 -0.10 1.77 -6.86
N THR A 173 0.73 2.02 -5.85
CA THR A 173 0.84 3.34 -5.22
C THR A 173 1.35 4.39 -6.20
N TYR A 174 2.33 4.06 -7.04
CA TYR A 174 2.81 4.95 -8.10
C TYR A 174 1.73 5.24 -9.15
N ALA A 175 1.02 4.22 -9.62
CA ALA A 175 -0.07 4.37 -10.59
C ALA A 175 -1.22 5.23 -10.04
N MET A 176 -1.55 5.10 -8.74
CA MET A 176 -2.48 5.99 -8.03
C MET A 176 -1.98 7.44 -8.05
N ALA A 177 -0.69 7.68 -7.76
CA ALA A 177 -0.10 9.02 -7.83
C ALA A 177 -0.20 9.63 -9.24
N ARG A 178 -0.12 8.80 -10.29
CA ARG A 178 -0.32 9.20 -11.69
C ARG A 178 -1.78 9.39 -12.09
N GLY A 179 -2.73 8.96 -11.25
CA GLY A 179 -4.15 9.00 -11.53
C GLY A 179 -4.62 7.95 -12.54
N TRP A 180 -3.92 6.82 -12.64
CA TRP A 180 -4.27 5.74 -13.55
C TRP A 180 -5.26 4.78 -12.90
N ASN A 181 -6.33 4.42 -13.61
CA ASN A 181 -7.33 3.46 -13.11
C ASN A 181 -6.71 2.07 -12.85
N GLU A 182 -5.63 1.75 -13.53
CA GLU A 182 -4.91 0.49 -13.42
C GLU A 182 -4.36 0.23 -12.01
N PHE A 183 -4.23 1.24 -11.15
CA PHE A 183 -3.77 1.02 -9.79
C PHE A 183 -4.71 0.10 -8.98
N TRP A 184 -6.01 0.17 -9.25
CA TRP A 184 -6.98 -0.72 -8.64
C TRP A 184 -6.78 -2.18 -9.09
N LEU A 185 -6.51 -2.37 -10.40
CA LEU A 185 -6.21 -3.70 -10.95
C LEU A 185 -4.90 -4.26 -10.37
N ALA A 186 -3.92 -3.39 -10.11
CA ALA A 186 -2.68 -3.78 -9.46
C ALA A 186 -2.93 -4.26 -8.02
N TRP A 187 -3.78 -3.59 -7.25
CA TRP A 187 -4.16 -4.08 -5.92
C TRP A 187 -4.92 -5.41 -5.97
N ILE A 188 -5.83 -5.61 -6.93
CA ILE A 188 -6.50 -6.91 -7.13
C ILE A 188 -5.47 -8.01 -7.41
N ALA A 189 -4.47 -7.74 -8.26
CA ALA A 189 -3.43 -8.72 -8.57
C ALA A 189 -2.50 -9.00 -7.37
N VAL A 190 -2.30 -8.04 -6.48
CA VAL A 190 -1.61 -8.22 -5.19
C VAL A 190 -2.43 -9.10 -4.26
N ASP A 191 -3.74 -8.83 -4.12
CA ASP A 191 -4.62 -9.57 -3.22
C ASP A 191 -4.83 -11.03 -3.65
N LEU A 192 -4.87 -11.29 -4.97
CA LEU A 192 -4.97 -12.65 -5.53
C LEU A 192 -3.81 -13.56 -5.10
N ILE A 193 -2.65 -13.00 -4.83
CA ILE A 193 -1.48 -13.74 -4.29
C ILE A 193 -1.41 -13.60 -2.78
N GLY A 194 -1.70 -12.40 -2.25
CA GLY A 194 -1.56 -12.09 -0.82
C GLY A 194 -2.53 -12.86 0.07
N VAL A 195 -3.78 -13.05 -0.37
CA VAL A 195 -4.79 -13.81 0.40
C VAL A 195 -4.39 -15.29 0.54
N PRO A 196 -4.11 -16.04 -0.55
CA PRO A 196 -3.63 -17.42 -0.43
C PRO A 196 -2.33 -17.54 0.36
N LEU A 197 -1.38 -16.61 0.16
CA LEU A 197 -0.12 -16.60 0.90
C LEU A 197 -0.37 -16.46 2.41
N GLY A 198 -1.25 -15.55 2.82
CA GLY A 198 -1.59 -15.34 4.22
C GLY A 198 -2.16 -16.60 4.88
N PHE A 199 -3.05 -17.32 4.18
CA PHE A 199 -3.57 -18.60 4.68
C PHE A 199 -2.51 -19.69 4.72
N ALA A 200 -1.69 -19.82 3.67
CA ALA A 200 -0.65 -20.84 3.59
C ALA A 200 0.45 -20.66 4.65
N THR A 201 0.71 -19.44 5.07
CA THR A 201 1.72 -19.12 6.09
C THR A 201 1.16 -18.95 7.50
N GLY A 202 -0.15 -19.20 7.70
CA GLY A 202 -0.81 -19.11 9.01
C GLY A 202 -1.14 -17.68 9.48
N TYR A 203 -0.91 -16.66 8.65
CA TYR A 203 -1.32 -15.27 8.94
C TYR A 203 -2.80 -15.05 8.62
N VAL A 204 -3.66 -15.87 9.21
CA VAL A 204 -5.11 -15.89 8.96
C VAL A 204 -5.77 -14.51 9.17
N PRO A 205 -5.50 -13.74 10.25
CA PRO A 205 -6.08 -12.42 10.41
C PRO A 205 -5.72 -11.46 9.27
N THR A 206 -4.47 -11.49 8.80
CA THR A 206 -4.01 -10.68 7.67
C THR A 206 -4.70 -11.09 6.36
N ALA A 207 -4.87 -12.39 6.12
CA ALA A 207 -5.59 -12.90 4.95
C ALA A 207 -7.06 -12.45 4.94
N VAL A 208 -7.75 -12.52 6.09
CA VAL A 208 -9.14 -12.02 6.24
C VAL A 208 -9.21 -10.51 6.00
N LEU A 209 -8.25 -9.74 6.53
CA LEU A 209 -8.16 -8.31 6.29
C LEU A 209 -7.98 -8.00 4.79
N TYR A 210 -7.15 -8.75 4.07
CA TYR A 210 -6.95 -8.60 2.63
C TYR A 210 -8.24 -8.90 1.83
N ILE A 211 -9.05 -9.87 2.25
CA ILE A 211 -10.38 -10.08 1.65
C ILE A 211 -11.26 -8.84 1.80
N GLY A 212 -11.28 -8.24 2.99
CA GLY A 212 -12.00 -6.98 3.25
C GLY A 212 -11.49 -5.83 2.37
N TYR A 213 -10.17 -5.69 2.22
CA TYR A 213 -9.55 -4.72 1.30
C TYR A 213 -9.89 -5.03 -0.16
N GLY A 214 -9.92 -6.30 -0.57
CA GLY A 214 -10.30 -6.71 -1.92
C GLY A 214 -11.71 -6.23 -2.31
N ILE A 215 -12.68 -6.35 -1.39
CA ILE A 215 -14.04 -5.81 -1.60
C ILE A 215 -14.00 -4.29 -1.77
N PHE A 216 -13.24 -3.60 -0.91
CA PHE A 216 -13.05 -2.15 -1.00
C PHE A 216 -12.39 -1.74 -2.32
N VAL A 217 -11.37 -2.48 -2.77
CA VAL A 217 -10.64 -2.24 -4.03
C VAL A 217 -11.59 -2.37 -5.24
N LEU A 218 -12.44 -3.39 -5.27
CA LEU A 218 -13.44 -3.56 -6.32
C LEU A 218 -14.43 -2.38 -6.35
N TYR A 219 -14.93 -1.97 -5.19
CA TYR A 219 -15.81 -0.80 -5.08
C TYR A 219 -15.11 0.48 -5.54
N GLY A 220 -13.89 0.74 -5.05
CA GLY A 220 -13.08 1.90 -5.43
C GLY A 220 -12.80 1.96 -6.93
N PHE A 221 -12.53 0.81 -7.54
CA PHE A 221 -12.36 0.71 -8.99
C PHE A 221 -13.59 1.20 -9.75
N THR A 222 -14.80 0.79 -9.36
CA THR A 222 -16.04 1.26 -10.01
C THR A 222 -16.18 2.78 -9.91
N GLN A 223 -15.87 3.36 -8.74
CA GLN A 223 -15.94 4.82 -8.51
C GLN A 223 -14.96 5.60 -9.42
N TRP A 224 -13.76 5.08 -9.62
CA TRP A 224 -12.77 5.75 -10.47
C TRP A 224 -13.09 5.60 -11.97
N VAL A 225 -13.60 4.45 -12.39
CA VAL A 225 -14.05 4.22 -13.77
C VAL A 225 -15.21 5.15 -14.11
N GLU A 226 -16.18 5.26 -13.20
CA GLU A 226 -17.33 6.18 -13.37
C GLU A 226 -16.87 7.64 -13.48
N ALA A 227 -15.98 8.09 -12.58
CA ALA A 227 -15.40 9.42 -12.66
C ALA A 227 -14.64 9.67 -13.97
N THR A 228 -13.94 8.66 -14.50
CA THR A 228 -13.28 8.76 -15.81
C THR A 228 -14.27 8.92 -16.95
N ARG A 229 -15.42 8.24 -16.89
CA ARG A 229 -16.50 8.33 -17.91
C ARG A 229 -17.15 9.71 -17.90
N GLN A 230 -17.47 10.22 -16.71
CA GLN A 230 -18.09 11.54 -16.53
C GLN A 230 -17.20 12.67 -17.07
N GLU A 231 -15.91 12.65 -16.78
CA GLU A 231 -14.94 13.64 -17.29
C GLU A 231 -14.83 13.58 -18.82
N ARG A 232 -14.79 12.39 -19.42
CA ARG A 232 -14.78 12.25 -20.88
C ARG A 232 -16.05 12.78 -21.51
N GLY A 233 -17.21 12.52 -20.91
CA GLY A 233 -18.50 13.06 -21.38
C GLY A 233 -18.54 14.58 -21.31
N ALA A 234 -18.06 15.19 -20.22
CA ALA A 234 -17.99 16.64 -20.08
C ALA A 234 -17.08 17.32 -21.12
N LEU A 235 -15.92 16.70 -21.42
CA LEU A 235 -15.02 17.19 -22.45
C LEU A 235 -15.66 17.12 -23.85
N ALA A 236 -16.32 16.00 -24.19
CA ALA A 236 -16.98 15.85 -25.48
C ALA A 236 -18.11 16.87 -25.70
N LEU A 237 -18.90 17.15 -24.65
CA LEU A 237 -19.94 18.20 -24.70
C LEU A 237 -19.32 19.59 -24.91
N LYS A 238 -18.22 19.93 -24.23
CA LYS A 238 -17.53 21.21 -24.39
C LYS A 238 -17.00 21.38 -25.81
N ASP A 239 -16.41 20.35 -26.41
CA ASP A 239 -15.90 20.38 -27.77
C ASP A 239 -17.03 20.54 -28.81
N ALA A 240 -18.21 19.96 -28.54
CA ALA A 240 -19.39 20.11 -29.40
C ALA A 240 -20.02 21.50 -29.34
N THR A 241 -19.90 22.22 -28.21
CA THR A 241 -20.43 23.59 -28.04
C THR A 241 -19.49 24.69 -28.53
N THR A 242 -18.23 24.35 -28.81
CA THR A 242 -17.21 25.31 -29.32
C THR A 242 -16.99 25.23 -30.83
N ARG A 243 -17.69 24.31 -31.51
CA ARG A 243 -17.75 24.21 -32.98
C ARG A 243 -19.05 24.81 -33.52
#